data_9b59e2ca76d881196b1e34209c10dd04
#
_entry.id   9b59e2ca76d881196b1e34209c10dd04
#
_cell.length_a   1.000
_cell.length_b   1.000
_cell.length_c   1.000
_cell.angle_alpha   90.00
_cell.angle_beta   90.00
_cell.angle_gamma   90.00
#
_symmetry.space_group_name_H-M   'P 1'
#
loop_
_entity.id
_entity.type
_entity.pdbx_description
1 polymer ?
#
loop_
_entity_poly.entity_id
_entity_poly.type
_entity_poly.pdbx_seq_one_letter_code
_entity_poly.pdbx_strand_id
1 'polypeptide(L)'
;MTFSQRETFLPFSRPSISLEDIDAVKDVLASGWITTGPKVAAFEEAFAGKVGCKNAVALASATAGMHLIIKALGIGPGDEVITPSMTWVSTVNLIVLSGATPVFVDVDKDTLMAPPENFQAAMTHRTKLMIPVHFAGAAADVAPLREIAGRAGVEIVEDAAHALGTKCGGIPVGRKGHAIFSFHPIKNITTGEGGMFCTDQEEMARRIRSLRFHGLGVDAYDRSVQGRSPQAEVLEPGFKYNMTDMAAALGISQLARLDSLNARRKALAMLYRERLSRIPELIPLKDPPCDMEHSWHLFIVRLDIRKAGISRYDFMRRLKERNIGTGIHFMAVHTQRYYR
;
A
#
# COMPACT_ATOMS: atom_id res chain seq x y z
N MET A 1 -7.10 -38.92 -9.46
CA MET A 1 -7.90 -38.42 -8.32
C MET A 1 -8.87 -37.37 -8.85
N THR A 2 -10.16 -37.65 -8.83
CA THR A 2 -11.21 -36.68 -9.15
C THR A 2 -11.35 -35.74 -7.96
N PHE A 3 -10.79 -34.55 -8.04
CA PHE A 3 -11.02 -33.51 -7.02
C PHE A 3 -12.48 -33.05 -7.14
N SER A 4 -13.23 -33.19 -6.06
CA SER A 4 -14.60 -32.67 -5.99
C SER A 4 -14.60 -31.14 -6.06
N GLN A 5 -15.59 -30.59 -6.77
CA GLN A 5 -15.87 -29.16 -6.74
C GLN A 5 -16.20 -28.73 -5.31
N ARG A 6 -15.73 -27.53 -4.88
CA ARG A 6 -16.18 -26.95 -3.60
C ARG A 6 -17.68 -26.67 -3.67
N GLU A 7 -18.39 -26.91 -2.57
CA GLU A 7 -19.82 -26.61 -2.47
C GLU A 7 -20.08 -25.10 -2.52
N THR A 8 -19.21 -24.31 -1.88
CA THR A 8 -19.34 -22.85 -1.83
C THR A 8 -18.17 -22.18 -2.53
N PHE A 9 -18.43 -21.02 -3.16
CA PHE A 9 -17.39 -20.22 -3.80
C PHE A 9 -16.42 -19.66 -2.77
N LEU A 10 -15.13 -19.88 -2.98
CA LEU A 10 -14.04 -19.26 -2.22
C LEU A 10 -13.62 -17.97 -2.95
N PRO A 11 -13.98 -16.79 -2.44
CA PRO A 11 -13.59 -15.55 -3.08
C PRO A 11 -12.07 -15.35 -3.00
N PHE A 12 -11.52 -14.58 -3.93
CA PHE A 12 -10.09 -14.22 -3.96
C PHE A 12 -9.64 -13.58 -2.64
N SER A 13 -10.47 -12.70 -2.07
CA SER A 13 -10.25 -12.07 -0.78
C SER A 13 -11.57 -11.80 -0.06
N ARG A 14 -11.53 -11.83 1.26
CA ARG A 14 -12.63 -11.42 2.13
C ARG A 14 -12.02 -10.75 3.36
N PRO A 15 -12.48 -9.56 3.77
CA PRO A 15 -12.03 -8.93 5.01
C PRO A 15 -12.45 -9.79 6.22
N SER A 16 -11.62 -9.80 7.25
CA SER A 16 -11.91 -10.47 8.52
C SER A 16 -12.50 -9.44 9.49
N ILE A 17 -13.81 -9.34 9.54
CA ILE A 17 -14.53 -8.44 10.43
C ILE A 17 -14.96 -9.22 11.68
N SER A 18 -14.62 -8.71 12.86
CA SER A 18 -15.02 -9.27 14.17
C SER A 18 -16.16 -8.45 14.80
N LEU A 19 -16.70 -8.93 15.91
CA LEU A 19 -17.70 -8.20 16.68
C LEU A 19 -17.12 -6.91 17.26
N GLU A 20 -15.88 -6.94 17.72
CA GLU A 20 -15.16 -5.76 18.23
C GLU A 20 -15.01 -4.67 17.16
N ASP A 21 -14.81 -5.06 15.90
CA ASP A 21 -14.77 -4.12 14.77
C ASP A 21 -16.13 -3.43 14.57
N ILE A 22 -17.21 -4.20 14.68
CA ILE A 22 -18.60 -3.69 14.54
C ILE A 22 -18.94 -2.76 15.72
N ASP A 23 -18.61 -3.16 16.94
CA ASP A 23 -18.87 -2.35 18.14
C ASP A 23 -18.07 -1.04 18.12
N ALA A 24 -16.80 -1.07 17.70
CA ALA A 24 -15.98 0.13 17.56
C ALA A 24 -16.61 1.20 16.63
N VAL A 25 -17.17 0.76 15.50
CA VAL A 25 -17.87 1.65 14.55
C VAL A 25 -19.20 2.13 15.13
N LYS A 26 -19.96 1.25 15.77
CA LYS A 26 -21.23 1.57 16.44
C LYS A 26 -21.04 2.65 17.52
N ASP A 27 -19.97 2.56 18.32
CA ASP A 27 -19.66 3.56 19.35
C ASP A 27 -19.41 4.95 18.75
N VAL A 28 -18.72 5.01 17.59
CA VAL A 28 -18.52 6.28 16.87
C VAL A 28 -19.84 6.84 16.37
N LEU A 29 -20.72 6.00 15.80
CA LEU A 29 -22.06 6.45 15.38
C LEU A 29 -22.89 6.96 16.57
N ALA A 30 -22.83 6.29 17.71
CA ALA A 30 -23.53 6.67 18.92
C ALA A 30 -22.99 7.99 19.53
N SER A 31 -21.70 8.30 19.35
CA SER A 31 -21.09 9.55 19.83
C SER A 31 -21.56 10.80 19.07
N GLY A 32 -22.08 10.63 17.87
CA GLY A 32 -22.46 11.73 16.96
C GLY A 32 -21.28 12.42 16.25
N TRP A 33 -20.03 12.12 16.61
CA TRP A 33 -18.85 12.66 15.91
C TRP A 33 -18.31 11.65 14.89
N ILE A 34 -18.71 11.76 13.62
CA ILE A 34 -18.46 10.77 12.58
C ILE A 34 -17.40 11.17 11.56
N THR A 35 -17.02 12.46 11.48
CA THR A 35 -15.97 12.99 10.60
C THR A 35 -14.58 12.85 11.26
N THR A 36 -13.55 13.52 10.73
CA THR A 36 -12.21 13.54 11.34
C THR A 36 -12.26 14.06 12.76
N GLY A 37 -11.68 13.35 13.71
CA GLY A 37 -11.70 13.68 15.12
C GLY A 37 -10.78 12.81 15.97
N PRO A 38 -11.14 12.51 17.23
CA PRO A 38 -10.26 11.84 18.17
C PRO A 38 -9.90 10.40 17.76
N LYS A 39 -10.75 9.69 17.03
CA LYS A 39 -10.43 8.34 16.56
C LYS A 39 -9.37 8.36 15.45
N VAL A 40 -9.39 9.37 14.59
CA VAL A 40 -8.33 9.56 13.58
C VAL A 40 -6.99 9.83 14.27
N ALA A 41 -6.94 10.73 15.25
CA ALA A 41 -5.73 11.02 16.01
C ALA A 41 -5.19 9.75 16.72
N ALA A 42 -6.05 9.01 17.41
CA ALA A 42 -5.69 7.75 18.07
C ALA A 42 -5.20 6.68 17.08
N PHE A 43 -5.78 6.60 15.88
CA PHE A 43 -5.33 5.69 14.84
C PHE A 43 -3.95 6.07 14.29
N GLU A 44 -3.69 7.36 14.04
CA GLU A 44 -2.39 7.88 13.63
C GLU A 44 -1.31 7.53 14.66
N GLU A 45 -1.58 7.76 15.96
CA GLU A 45 -0.66 7.44 17.06
C GLU A 45 -0.39 5.92 17.17
N ALA A 46 -1.44 5.10 17.20
CA ALA A 46 -1.33 3.65 17.27
C ALA A 46 -0.57 3.07 16.06
N PHE A 47 -0.81 3.62 14.86
CA PHE A 47 -0.13 3.19 13.65
C PHE A 47 1.34 3.60 13.64
N ALA A 48 1.65 4.84 14.05
CA ALA A 48 3.02 5.30 14.19
C ALA A 48 3.81 4.43 15.18
N GLY A 49 3.22 4.09 16.32
CA GLY A 49 3.80 3.16 17.29
C GLY A 49 4.04 1.76 16.73
N LYS A 50 3.10 1.23 15.93
CA LYS A 50 3.21 -0.10 15.32
C LYS A 50 4.30 -0.20 14.26
N VAL A 51 4.43 0.81 13.42
CA VAL A 51 5.45 0.89 12.35
C VAL A 51 6.79 1.40 12.89
N GLY A 52 6.76 2.20 13.94
CA GLY A 52 7.93 2.86 14.52
C GLY A 52 8.37 4.09 13.73
N CYS A 53 7.49 4.72 12.96
CA CYS A 53 7.72 5.99 12.29
C CYS A 53 7.44 7.18 13.25
N LYS A 54 8.01 8.36 12.95
CA LYS A 54 7.75 9.55 13.78
C LYS A 54 6.36 10.12 13.60
N ASN A 55 5.89 10.15 12.37
CA ASN A 55 4.60 10.73 12.00
C ASN A 55 3.82 9.78 11.13
N ALA A 56 2.54 9.61 11.45
CA ALA A 56 1.53 8.98 10.60
C ALA A 56 0.42 9.98 10.31
N VAL A 57 -0.10 9.98 9.08
CA VAL A 57 -1.20 10.87 8.66
C VAL A 57 -2.25 10.02 7.95
N ALA A 58 -3.42 9.89 8.56
CA ALA A 58 -4.53 9.11 8.03
C ALA A 58 -5.24 9.82 6.88
N LEU A 59 -5.59 9.07 5.86
CA LEU A 59 -6.10 9.56 4.59
C LEU A 59 -7.26 8.69 4.08
N ALA A 60 -8.08 9.24 3.21
CA ALA A 60 -9.22 8.54 2.62
C ALA A 60 -8.81 7.32 1.75
N SER A 61 -7.57 7.27 1.25
CA SER A 61 -7.00 6.13 0.53
C SER A 61 -5.47 6.25 0.40
N ALA A 62 -4.80 5.15 0.07
CA ALA A 62 -3.38 5.21 -0.31
C ALA A 62 -3.15 6.07 -1.57
N THR A 63 -4.08 6.03 -2.52
CA THR A 63 -4.04 6.87 -3.73
C THR A 63 -4.08 8.36 -3.37
N ALA A 64 -4.93 8.76 -2.42
CA ALA A 64 -4.96 10.13 -1.90
C ALA A 64 -3.60 10.52 -1.27
N GLY A 65 -2.99 9.62 -0.50
CA GLY A 65 -1.67 9.85 0.08
C GLY A 65 -0.57 10.04 -0.97
N MET A 66 -0.54 9.17 -1.98
CA MET A 66 0.42 9.29 -3.08
C MET A 66 0.22 10.60 -3.87
N HIS A 67 -1.02 11.02 -4.08
CA HIS A 67 -1.30 12.30 -4.71
C HIS A 67 -0.79 13.49 -3.90
N LEU A 68 -1.05 13.48 -2.59
CA LEU A 68 -0.61 14.57 -1.71
C LEU A 68 0.91 14.67 -1.63
N ILE A 69 1.64 13.54 -1.59
CA ILE A 69 3.10 13.58 -1.52
C ILE A 69 3.71 14.04 -2.85
N ILE A 70 3.20 13.60 -3.99
CA ILE A 70 3.62 14.08 -5.31
C ILE A 70 3.43 15.61 -5.40
N LYS A 71 2.27 16.13 -4.97
CA LYS A 71 2.01 17.57 -4.90
C LYS A 71 2.95 18.26 -3.91
N ALA A 72 3.13 17.70 -2.72
CA ALA A 72 3.98 18.30 -1.68
C ALA A 72 5.45 18.33 -2.06
N LEU A 73 5.93 17.39 -2.86
CA LEU A 73 7.28 17.40 -3.42
C LEU A 73 7.42 18.33 -4.63
N GLY A 74 6.33 18.94 -5.10
CA GLY A 74 6.35 19.85 -6.25
C GLY A 74 6.59 19.15 -7.58
N ILE A 75 6.33 17.85 -7.67
CA ILE A 75 6.52 17.07 -8.90
C ILE A 75 5.52 17.51 -9.98
N GLY A 76 6.03 17.81 -11.17
CA GLY A 76 5.21 18.36 -12.26
C GLY A 76 5.85 18.25 -13.65
N PRO A 77 5.41 19.11 -14.61
CA PRO A 77 5.91 19.09 -15.97
C PRO A 77 7.43 19.24 -16.05
N GLY A 78 8.08 18.36 -16.82
CA GLY A 78 9.52 18.30 -16.97
C GLY A 78 10.24 17.34 -16.01
N ASP A 79 9.59 16.94 -14.91
CA ASP A 79 10.12 15.99 -13.97
C ASP A 79 9.88 14.53 -14.40
N GLU A 80 10.79 13.66 -13.99
CA GLU A 80 10.67 12.20 -14.16
C GLU A 80 10.49 11.52 -12.80
N VAL A 81 9.57 10.53 -12.78
CA VAL A 81 9.33 9.68 -11.61
C VAL A 81 9.56 8.23 -12.00
N ILE A 82 10.52 7.57 -11.32
CA ILE A 82 10.88 6.18 -11.59
C ILE A 82 10.04 5.25 -10.71
N THR A 83 9.38 4.26 -11.34
CA THR A 83 8.58 3.24 -10.65
C THR A 83 8.56 1.93 -11.46
N PRO A 84 8.42 0.74 -10.84
CA PRO A 84 8.23 -0.47 -11.61
C PRO A 84 6.92 -0.43 -12.41
N SER A 85 6.93 -0.99 -13.62
CA SER A 85 5.70 -1.12 -14.42
C SER A 85 4.73 -2.17 -13.82
N MET A 86 5.22 -3.07 -12.97
CA MET A 86 4.46 -4.05 -12.22
C MET A 86 3.97 -3.42 -10.90
N THR A 87 3.06 -2.48 -10.99
CA THR A 87 2.46 -1.77 -9.87
C THR A 87 0.96 -1.58 -10.08
N TRP A 88 0.26 -1.10 -9.05
CA TRP A 88 -1.11 -0.65 -9.21
C TRP A 88 -1.17 0.65 -10.02
N VAL A 89 -2.11 0.70 -10.94
CA VAL A 89 -2.22 1.79 -11.94
C VAL A 89 -2.36 3.20 -11.31
N SER A 90 -2.87 3.32 -10.07
CA SER A 90 -3.07 4.63 -9.44
C SER A 90 -1.78 5.44 -9.32
N THR A 91 -0.66 4.82 -8.96
CA THR A 91 0.65 5.48 -8.85
C THR A 91 1.03 6.14 -10.18
N VAL A 92 0.93 5.39 -11.28
CA VAL A 92 1.29 5.89 -12.62
C VAL A 92 0.30 6.96 -13.11
N ASN A 93 -1.01 6.76 -12.85
CA ASN A 93 -2.02 7.77 -13.15
C ASN A 93 -1.70 9.12 -12.48
N LEU A 94 -1.27 9.10 -11.21
CA LEU A 94 -0.97 10.32 -10.47
C LEU A 94 0.29 11.02 -10.98
N ILE A 95 1.31 10.27 -11.42
CA ILE A 95 2.49 10.82 -12.08
C ILE A 95 2.08 11.57 -13.35
N VAL A 96 1.26 10.94 -14.20
CA VAL A 96 0.78 11.58 -15.44
C VAL A 96 -0.13 12.77 -15.16
N LEU A 97 -1.03 12.66 -14.17
CA LEU A 97 -1.94 13.75 -13.79
C LEU A 97 -1.20 14.96 -13.18
N SER A 98 -0.02 14.77 -12.59
CA SER A 98 0.84 15.87 -12.14
C SER A 98 1.57 16.57 -13.31
N GLY A 99 1.52 16.02 -14.51
CA GLY A 99 2.26 16.49 -15.68
C GLY A 99 3.69 15.93 -15.77
N ALA A 100 4.12 15.11 -14.81
CA ALA A 100 5.41 14.46 -14.83
C ALA A 100 5.43 13.22 -15.74
N THR A 101 6.62 12.75 -16.09
CA THR A 101 6.83 11.58 -16.94
C THR A 101 7.11 10.35 -16.08
N PRO A 102 6.29 9.27 -16.15
CA PRO A 102 6.63 8.01 -15.54
C PRO A 102 7.75 7.31 -16.29
N VAL A 103 8.80 6.93 -15.59
CA VAL A 103 9.92 6.12 -16.11
C VAL A 103 9.81 4.72 -15.53
N PHE A 104 9.55 3.75 -16.38
CA PHE A 104 9.36 2.37 -15.94
C PHE A 104 10.67 1.60 -15.80
N VAL A 105 10.77 0.83 -14.74
CA VAL A 105 11.84 -0.15 -14.54
C VAL A 105 11.28 -1.57 -14.49
N ASP A 106 12.09 -2.52 -14.93
CA ASP A 106 11.74 -3.94 -14.87
C ASP A 106 11.90 -4.48 -13.44
N VAL A 107 11.16 -5.56 -13.20
CA VAL A 107 11.22 -6.31 -11.95
C VAL A 107 12.00 -7.62 -12.15
N ASP A 108 12.63 -8.11 -11.11
CA ASP A 108 13.16 -9.48 -11.09
C ASP A 108 12.01 -10.48 -11.22
N LYS A 109 12.19 -11.46 -12.10
CA LYS A 109 11.13 -12.45 -12.44
C LYS A 109 10.75 -13.35 -11.27
N ASP A 110 11.64 -13.56 -10.31
CA ASP A 110 11.44 -14.52 -9.23
C ASP A 110 10.80 -13.88 -8.00
N THR A 111 11.09 -12.59 -7.74
CA THR A 111 10.55 -11.81 -6.62
C THR A 111 9.42 -10.85 -7.04
N LEU A 112 9.34 -10.49 -8.33
CA LEU A 112 8.48 -9.46 -8.90
C LEU A 112 8.70 -8.06 -8.28
N MET A 113 9.88 -7.79 -7.75
CA MET A 113 10.31 -6.47 -7.27
C MET A 113 11.44 -5.92 -8.13
N ALA A 114 11.46 -4.60 -8.30
CA ALA A 114 12.51 -3.95 -9.06
C ALA A 114 13.78 -3.83 -8.22
N PRO A 115 14.92 -4.35 -8.69
CA PRO A 115 16.19 -4.25 -7.99
C PRO A 115 16.75 -2.81 -8.06
N PRO A 116 17.56 -2.39 -7.06
CA PRO A 116 18.09 -1.01 -6.99
C PRO A 116 18.87 -0.56 -8.21
N GLU A 117 19.62 -1.47 -8.84
CA GLU A 117 20.40 -1.18 -10.07
C GLU A 117 19.51 -0.74 -11.25
N ASN A 118 18.28 -1.25 -11.35
CA ASN A 118 17.37 -0.83 -12.41
C ASN A 118 16.90 0.61 -12.20
N PHE A 119 16.66 1.03 -10.95
CA PHE A 119 16.37 2.43 -10.65
C PHE A 119 17.55 3.33 -10.98
N GLN A 120 18.78 2.91 -10.59
CA GLN A 120 20.00 3.68 -10.87
C GLN A 120 20.24 3.84 -12.37
N ALA A 121 20.06 2.78 -13.14
CA ALA A 121 20.24 2.80 -14.59
C ALA A 121 19.22 3.70 -15.33
N ALA A 122 18.03 3.87 -14.75
CA ALA A 122 16.96 4.68 -15.31
C ALA A 122 17.03 6.17 -14.93
N MET A 123 17.94 6.56 -14.02
CA MET A 123 18.07 7.95 -13.57
C MET A 123 18.58 8.89 -14.66
N THR A 124 18.01 10.08 -14.68
CA THR A 124 18.47 11.22 -15.47
C THR A 124 18.57 12.48 -14.60
N HIS A 125 19.02 13.59 -15.16
CA HIS A 125 18.99 14.90 -14.48
C HIS A 125 17.59 15.42 -14.18
N ARG A 126 16.54 14.86 -14.79
CA ARG A 126 15.14 15.19 -14.57
C ARG A 126 14.49 14.33 -13.50
N THR A 127 15.14 13.27 -13.04
CA THR A 127 14.58 12.40 -12.01
C THR A 127 14.47 13.16 -10.69
N LYS A 128 13.24 13.22 -10.14
CA LYS A 128 12.94 13.89 -8.86
C LYS A 128 12.43 12.93 -7.81
N LEU A 129 11.84 11.80 -8.21
CA LEU A 129 11.20 10.86 -7.31
C LEU A 129 11.41 9.42 -7.77
N MET A 130 11.65 8.52 -6.83
CA MET A 130 11.60 7.08 -7.00
C MET A 130 10.49 6.49 -6.14
N ILE A 131 9.68 5.59 -6.71
CA ILE A 131 8.59 4.91 -6.00
C ILE A 131 8.80 3.40 -6.07
N PRO A 132 9.64 2.82 -5.19
CA PRO A 132 9.74 1.37 -5.05
C PRO A 132 8.45 0.79 -4.48
N VAL A 133 8.11 -0.43 -4.91
CA VAL A 133 6.88 -1.14 -4.50
C VAL A 133 7.24 -2.37 -3.67
N HIS A 134 6.72 -2.43 -2.45
CA HIS A 134 6.80 -3.61 -1.59
C HIS A 134 5.72 -4.62 -2.02
N PHE A 135 6.04 -5.45 -2.99
CA PHE A 135 5.04 -6.27 -3.67
C PHE A 135 4.61 -7.49 -2.86
N ALA A 136 3.33 -7.83 -2.91
CA ALA A 136 2.70 -9.03 -2.30
C ALA A 136 2.87 -9.16 -0.77
N GLY A 137 3.46 -8.17 -0.10
CA GLY A 137 3.78 -8.21 1.32
C GLY A 137 5.25 -8.51 1.62
N ALA A 138 6.11 -8.58 0.59
CA ALA A 138 7.56 -8.63 0.72
C ALA A 138 8.16 -7.22 0.73
N ALA A 139 9.33 -7.03 1.35
CA ALA A 139 10.05 -5.77 1.33
C ALA A 139 10.93 -5.67 0.09
N ALA A 140 10.82 -4.56 -0.66
CA ALA A 140 11.83 -4.17 -1.63
C ALA A 140 13.13 -3.75 -0.92
N ASP A 141 14.27 -3.93 -1.55
CA ASP A 141 15.56 -3.51 -1.00
C ASP A 141 15.73 -1.99 -1.18
N VAL A 142 15.24 -1.24 -0.19
CA VAL A 142 15.27 0.22 -0.22
C VAL A 142 16.54 0.83 0.35
N ALA A 143 17.40 0.07 1.04
CA ALA A 143 18.60 0.63 1.65
C ALA A 143 19.61 1.14 0.58
N PRO A 144 19.99 0.36 -0.45
CA PRO A 144 20.80 0.86 -1.55
C PRO A 144 20.12 1.98 -2.34
N LEU A 145 18.79 1.93 -2.50
CA LEU A 145 18.06 3.01 -3.18
C LEU A 145 18.19 4.34 -2.46
N ARG A 146 18.15 4.35 -1.12
CA ARG A 146 18.34 5.57 -0.32
C ARG A 146 19.73 6.17 -0.49
N GLU A 147 20.76 5.34 -0.62
CA GLU A 147 22.13 5.80 -0.90
C GLU A 147 22.25 6.42 -2.30
N ILE A 148 21.66 5.75 -3.30
CA ILE A 148 21.63 6.22 -4.69
C ILE A 148 20.89 7.57 -4.76
N ALA A 149 19.68 7.62 -4.25
CA ALA A 149 18.82 8.80 -4.26
C ALA A 149 19.43 9.98 -3.49
N GLY A 150 19.99 9.71 -2.29
CA GLY A 150 20.65 10.74 -1.47
C GLY A 150 21.83 11.41 -2.16
N ARG A 151 22.65 10.65 -2.90
CA ARG A 151 23.75 11.22 -3.72
C ARG A 151 23.27 12.11 -4.85
N ALA A 152 22.07 11.86 -5.35
CA ALA A 152 21.50 12.57 -6.51
C ALA A 152 20.48 13.64 -6.11
N GLY A 153 20.14 13.81 -4.84
CA GLY A 153 19.11 14.73 -4.37
C GLY A 153 17.70 14.33 -4.86
N VAL A 154 17.44 13.02 -5.02
CA VAL A 154 16.17 12.45 -5.47
C VAL A 154 15.40 11.94 -4.24
N GLU A 155 14.09 12.19 -4.21
CA GLU A 155 13.22 11.72 -3.14
C GLU A 155 12.81 10.24 -3.34
N ILE A 156 12.48 9.57 -2.24
CA ILE A 156 11.91 8.21 -2.27
C ILE A 156 10.59 8.21 -1.51
N VAL A 157 9.57 7.63 -2.14
CA VAL A 157 8.29 7.30 -1.51
C VAL A 157 8.02 5.81 -1.68
N GLU A 158 8.04 5.07 -0.59
CA GLU A 158 7.76 3.62 -0.60
C GLU A 158 6.26 3.38 -0.79
N ASP A 159 5.89 2.68 -1.87
CA ASP A 159 4.55 2.11 -1.98
C ASP A 159 4.48 0.85 -1.10
N ALA A 160 4.03 1.05 0.14
CA ALA A 160 3.87 0.02 1.15
C ALA A 160 2.42 -0.50 1.25
N ALA A 161 1.60 -0.27 0.20
CA ALA A 161 0.18 -0.67 0.19
C ALA A 161 -0.05 -2.17 0.41
N HIS A 162 0.96 -3.00 0.24
CA HIS A 162 0.93 -4.46 0.48
C HIS A 162 1.72 -4.92 1.71
N ALA A 163 2.43 -4.02 2.42
CA ALA A 163 3.52 -4.42 3.30
C ALA A 163 3.31 -4.09 4.78
N LEU A 164 2.06 -3.88 5.22
CA LEU A 164 1.82 -3.61 6.64
C LEU A 164 2.19 -4.82 7.52
N GLY A 165 3.14 -4.59 8.43
CA GLY A 165 3.71 -5.62 9.31
C GLY A 165 4.90 -6.36 8.70
N THR A 166 5.33 -6.01 7.50
CA THR A 166 6.57 -6.52 6.90
C THR A 166 7.79 -5.87 7.54
N LYS A 167 8.84 -6.67 7.80
CA LYS A 167 10.15 -6.18 8.25
C LYS A 167 11.25 -6.76 7.38
N CYS A 168 12.34 -6.03 7.20
CA CYS A 168 13.59 -6.49 6.59
C CYS A 168 14.75 -6.18 7.54
N GLY A 169 15.54 -7.18 7.92
CA GLY A 169 16.59 -7.02 8.94
C GLY A 169 16.05 -6.49 10.28
N GLY A 170 14.85 -6.91 10.68
CA GLY A 170 14.18 -6.45 11.90
C GLY A 170 13.59 -5.02 11.81
N ILE A 171 13.79 -4.30 10.70
CA ILE A 171 13.29 -2.93 10.52
C ILE A 171 11.93 -2.97 9.80
N PRO A 172 10.84 -2.43 10.41
CA PRO A 172 9.55 -2.34 9.75
C PRO A 172 9.61 -1.47 8.49
N VAL A 173 8.91 -1.91 7.43
CA VAL A 173 8.63 -1.10 6.24
C VAL A 173 7.91 0.18 6.68
N GLY A 174 8.32 1.33 6.14
CA GLY A 174 7.74 2.64 6.46
C GLY A 174 8.25 3.28 7.76
N ARG A 175 9.20 2.67 8.47
CA ARG A 175 9.81 3.25 9.68
C ARG A 175 10.62 4.50 9.39
N LYS A 176 11.26 4.59 8.22
CA LYS A 176 12.13 5.71 7.82
C LYS A 176 11.66 6.28 6.49
N GLY A 177 11.92 7.57 6.29
CA GLY A 177 11.56 8.28 5.06
C GLY A 177 10.05 8.37 4.85
N HIS A 178 9.61 8.29 3.60
CA HIS A 178 8.20 8.41 3.21
C HIS A 178 7.65 7.06 2.77
N ALA A 179 6.49 6.67 3.32
CA ALA A 179 5.79 5.44 2.93
C ALA A 179 4.28 5.63 2.91
N ILE A 180 3.60 4.96 1.98
CA ILE A 180 2.14 4.98 1.84
C ILE A 180 1.60 3.57 2.07
N PHE A 181 0.66 3.43 3.01
CA PHE A 181 -0.07 2.20 3.30
C PHE A 181 -1.53 2.29 2.85
N SER A 182 -2.13 1.14 2.57
CA SER A 182 -3.53 1.02 2.13
C SER A 182 -4.35 0.17 3.10
N PHE A 183 -5.59 0.59 3.32
CA PHE A 183 -6.58 -0.13 4.12
C PHE A 183 -7.83 -0.51 3.32
N HIS A 184 -7.69 -0.67 1.99
CA HIS A 184 -8.72 -1.24 1.14
C HIS A 184 -9.12 -2.65 1.64
N PRO A 185 -10.37 -3.13 1.45
CA PRO A 185 -10.87 -4.39 2.03
C PRO A 185 -10.05 -5.65 1.76
N ILE A 186 -9.26 -5.68 0.68
CA ILE A 186 -8.39 -6.84 0.38
C ILE A 186 -7.07 -6.83 1.16
N LYS A 187 -6.71 -5.71 1.85
CA LYS A 187 -5.42 -5.56 2.54
C LYS A 187 -5.37 -6.37 3.85
N ASN A 188 -4.22 -6.36 4.49
CA ASN A 188 -3.99 -7.13 5.73
C ASN A 188 -4.89 -6.68 6.87
N ILE A 189 -5.19 -5.39 6.94
CA ILE A 189 -6.28 -4.78 7.73
C ILE A 189 -7.09 -3.86 6.83
N THR A 190 -8.30 -3.50 7.25
CA THR A 190 -9.17 -2.63 6.47
C THR A 190 -9.84 -1.55 7.31
N THR A 191 -10.13 -0.42 6.67
CA THR A 191 -11.01 0.63 7.17
C THR A 191 -12.23 0.85 6.26
N GLY A 192 -12.54 -0.14 5.40
CA GLY A 192 -13.44 0.01 4.26
C GLY A 192 -12.69 0.65 3.09
N GLU A 193 -12.46 1.93 3.12
CA GLU A 193 -11.48 2.66 2.34
C GLU A 193 -10.58 3.43 3.30
N GLY A 194 -9.29 3.57 2.95
CA GLY A 194 -8.33 4.33 3.76
C GLY A 194 -6.89 4.13 3.33
N GLY A 195 -6.05 5.01 3.87
CA GLY A 195 -4.60 4.94 3.72
C GLY A 195 -3.90 5.64 4.88
N MET A 196 -2.59 5.43 4.98
CA MET A 196 -1.74 6.10 5.95
C MET A 196 -0.44 6.54 5.28
N PHE A 197 -0.10 7.79 5.44
CA PHE A 197 1.22 8.31 5.08
C PHE A 197 2.11 8.31 6.32
N CYS A 198 3.27 7.67 6.23
CA CYS A 198 4.32 7.69 7.26
C CYS A 198 5.51 8.52 6.82
N THR A 199 6.09 9.26 7.76
CA THR A 199 7.31 10.05 7.52
C THR A 199 8.06 10.33 8.82
N ASP A 200 9.38 10.50 8.72
CA ASP A 200 10.22 11.02 9.81
C ASP A 200 10.40 12.55 9.76
N GLN A 201 9.88 13.23 8.73
CA GLN A 201 9.92 14.67 8.52
C GLN A 201 8.65 15.36 9.03
N GLU A 202 8.76 16.11 10.11
CA GLU A 202 7.63 16.83 10.74
C GLU A 202 6.97 17.85 9.81
N GLU A 203 7.78 18.57 9.04
CA GLU A 203 7.28 19.56 8.08
C GLU A 203 6.42 18.92 7.00
N MET A 204 6.87 17.78 6.45
CA MET A 204 6.12 17.04 5.46
C MET A 204 4.80 16.52 6.05
N ALA A 205 4.81 15.98 7.27
CA ALA A 205 3.59 15.55 7.95
C ALA A 205 2.59 16.69 8.14
N ARG A 206 3.05 17.87 8.58
CA ARG A 206 2.22 19.08 8.70
C ARG A 206 1.62 19.49 7.38
N ARG A 207 2.42 19.52 6.31
CA ARG A 207 1.95 19.90 4.98
C ARG A 207 0.89 18.92 4.45
N ILE A 208 1.10 17.61 4.62
CA ILE A 208 0.11 16.58 4.20
C ILE A 208 -1.18 16.71 5.02
N ARG A 209 -1.12 17.00 6.34
CA ARG A 209 -2.33 17.26 7.17
C ARG A 209 -3.11 18.46 6.66
N SER A 210 -2.44 19.55 6.30
CA SER A 210 -3.08 20.71 5.68
C SER A 210 -3.70 20.35 4.34
N LEU A 211 -2.92 19.78 3.43
CA LEU A 211 -3.36 19.45 2.07
C LEU A 211 -4.53 18.45 2.03
N ARG A 212 -4.60 17.48 2.98
CA ARG A 212 -5.71 16.51 3.05
C ARG A 212 -7.05 17.15 3.38
N PHE A 213 -7.03 18.39 3.91
CA PHE A 213 -8.22 19.14 4.31
C PHE A 213 -8.20 20.55 3.75
N HIS A 214 -8.37 20.67 2.43
CA HIS A 214 -8.50 21.92 1.66
C HIS A 214 -7.31 22.88 1.74
N GLY A 215 -6.16 22.47 2.27
CA GLY A 215 -5.02 23.36 2.52
C GLY A 215 -5.21 24.28 3.71
N LEU A 216 -6.16 23.96 4.60
CA LEU A 216 -6.40 24.68 5.84
C LEU A 216 -5.34 24.31 6.89
N GLY A 217 -4.87 25.29 7.65
CA GLY A 217 -3.86 25.09 8.70
C GLY A 217 -4.37 24.35 9.96
N VAL A 218 -5.67 24.10 10.06
CA VAL A 218 -6.34 23.44 11.20
C VAL A 218 -7.51 22.59 10.70
N ASP A 219 -7.68 21.40 11.29
CA ASP A 219 -8.81 20.54 10.96
C ASP A 219 -10.11 20.93 11.71
N ALA A 220 -11.21 20.23 11.38
CA ALA A 220 -12.52 20.55 11.94
C ALA A 220 -12.61 20.28 13.45
N TYR A 221 -11.90 19.27 13.96
CA TYR A 221 -11.88 18.91 15.37
C TYR A 221 -11.10 19.94 16.20
N ASP A 222 -9.92 20.34 15.75
CA ASP A 222 -9.11 21.37 16.40
C ASP A 222 -9.89 22.69 16.54
N ARG A 223 -10.67 23.06 15.52
CA ARG A 223 -11.54 24.24 15.55
C ARG A 223 -12.67 24.13 16.60
N SER A 224 -13.25 22.93 16.73
CA SER A 224 -14.35 22.67 17.66
C SER A 224 -13.90 22.67 19.12
N VAL A 225 -12.73 22.04 19.41
CA VAL A 225 -12.27 21.79 20.79
C VAL A 225 -11.42 22.91 21.34
N GLN A 226 -10.63 23.59 20.50
CA GLN A 226 -9.66 24.58 20.98
C GLN A 226 -10.20 26.03 20.98
N GLY A 227 -11.49 26.24 20.69
CA GLY A 227 -12.08 27.58 20.67
C GLY A 227 -11.40 28.55 19.69
N ARG A 228 -10.65 28.01 18.71
CA ARG A 228 -9.97 28.83 17.71
C ARG A 228 -10.95 29.45 16.74
N SER A 229 -10.55 30.59 16.18
CA SER A 229 -11.36 31.37 15.22
C SER A 229 -12.05 30.44 14.20
N PRO A 230 -13.34 30.62 13.94
CA PRO A 230 -14.07 29.90 12.91
C PRO A 230 -13.51 30.15 11.50
N GLN A 231 -12.64 31.14 11.34
CA GLN A 231 -11.96 31.46 10.08
C GLN A 231 -10.60 30.81 10.06
N ALA A 232 -10.48 29.72 9.27
CA ALA A 232 -9.19 29.13 8.91
C ALA A 232 -8.77 29.66 7.55
N GLU A 233 -7.53 30.12 7.43
CA GLU A 233 -6.96 30.55 6.14
C GLU A 233 -6.51 29.35 5.31
N VAL A 234 -6.73 29.44 4.01
CA VAL A 234 -6.17 28.49 3.03
C VAL A 234 -4.71 28.87 2.80
N LEU A 235 -3.78 28.02 3.24
CA LEU A 235 -2.34 28.23 3.07
C LEU A 235 -1.87 27.89 1.65
N GLU A 236 -2.45 26.86 1.05
CA GLU A 236 -2.29 26.46 -0.34
C GLU A 236 -3.51 25.63 -0.80
N PRO A 237 -3.82 25.57 -2.11
CA PRO A 237 -4.93 24.75 -2.60
C PRO A 237 -4.73 23.26 -2.23
N GLY A 238 -5.62 22.72 -1.42
CA GLY A 238 -5.61 21.35 -0.95
C GLY A 238 -6.83 20.56 -1.44
N PHE A 239 -7.01 19.38 -0.87
CA PHE A 239 -8.01 18.39 -1.28
C PHE A 239 -8.90 17.97 -0.11
N LYS A 240 -9.93 17.18 -0.38
CA LYS A 240 -10.79 16.58 0.64
C LYS A 240 -10.46 15.08 0.76
N TYR A 241 -9.34 14.76 1.41
CA TYR A 241 -8.77 13.41 1.52
C TYR A 241 -8.58 12.95 2.97
N ASN A 242 -9.20 13.64 3.93
CA ASN A 242 -9.19 13.26 5.33
C ASN A 242 -9.97 11.95 5.58
N MET A 243 -9.50 11.16 6.53
CA MET A 243 -10.21 9.97 7.03
C MET A 243 -11.32 10.37 8.01
N THR A 244 -12.36 9.56 8.12
CA THR A 244 -13.43 9.71 9.11
C THR A 244 -13.13 8.94 10.40
N ASP A 245 -13.73 9.37 11.53
CA ASP A 245 -13.62 8.62 12.79
C ASP A 245 -14.24 7.22 12.70
N MET A 246 -15.27 7.04 11.89
CA MET A 246 -15.83 5.70 11.62
C MET A 246 -14.79 4.75 11.01
N ALA A 247 -14.07 5.22 9.98
CA ALA A 247 -13.02 4.44 9.34
C ALA A 247 -11.83 4.22 10.29
N ALA A 248 -11.45 5.24 11.05
CA ALA A 248 -10.35 5.16 12.01
C ALA A 248 -10.64 4.19 13.18
N ALA A 249 -11.88 4.17 13.70
CA ALA A 249 -12.27 3.24 14.75
C ALA A 249 -12.15 1.77 14.30
N LEU A 250 -12.63 1.47 13.08
CA LEU A 250 -12.41 0.18 12.45
C LEU A 250 -10.91 -0.11 12.32
N GLY A 251 -10.11 0.87 11.87
CA GLY A 251 -8.66 0.76 11.70
C GLY A 251 -7.94 0.44 13.00
N ILE A 252 -8.30 1.06 14.13
CA ILE A 252 -7.73 0.78 15.46
C ILE A 252 -8.00 -0.66 15.88
N SER A 253 -9.25 -1.11 15.78
CA SER A 253 -9.65 -2.48 16.11
C SER A 253 -8.91 -3.52 15.24
N GLN A 254 -8.85 -3.28 13.93
CA GLN A 254 -8.12 -4.12 12.97
C GLN A 254 -6.62 -4.14 13.26
N LEU A 255 -6.00 -2.99 13.58
CA LEU A 255 -4.56 -2.86 13.86
C LEU A 255 -4.15 -3.68 15.10
N ALA A 256 -5.00 -3.72 16.12
CA ALA A 256 -4.78 -4.52 17.32
C ALA A 256 -4.64 -6.02 17.00
N ARG A 257 -5.27 -6.50 15.93
CA ARG A 257 -5.24 -7.91 15.49
C ARG A 257 -4.23 -8.18 14.37
N LEU A 258 -3.46 -7.18 13.90
CA LEU A 258 -2.57 -7.29 12.74
C LEU A 258 -1.63 -8.50 12.83
N ASP A 259 -0.98 -8.71 13.98
CA ASP A 259 0.00 -9.79 14.14
C ASP A 259 -0.65 -11.17 14.00
N SER A 260 -1.82 -11.37 14.58
CA SER A 260 -2.58 -12.62 14.46
C SER A 260 -3.07 -12.86 13.03
N LEU A 261 -3.52 -11.81 12.34
CA LEU A 261 -3.93 -11.87 10.94
C LEU A 261 -2.74 -12.23 10.03
N ASN A 262 -1.58 -11.61 10.25
CA ASN A 262 -0.37 -11.91 9.48
C ASN A 262 0.18 -13.31 9.80
N ALA A 263 0.13 -13.76 11.05
CA ALA A 263 0.50 -15.13 11.44
C ALA A 263 -0.37 -16.17 10.72
N ARG A 264 -1.68 -15.94 10.62
CA ARG A 264 -2.59 -16.82 9.87
C ARG A 264 -2.27 -16.85 8.37
N ARG A 265 -1.98 -15.68 7.76
CA ARG A 265 -1.54 -15.58 6.35
C ARG A 265 -0.23 -16.34 6.12
N LYS A 266 0.75 -16.20 7.03
CA LYS A 266 2.01 -16.95 6.99
C LYS A 266 1.78 -18.46 7.02
N ALA A 267 0.94 -18.96 7.94
CA ALA A 267 0.62 -20.37 8.03
C ALA A 267 0.02 -20.93 6.74
N LEU A 268 -0.92 -20.17 6.12
CA LEU A 268 -1.50 -20.53 4.82
C LEU A 268 -0.46 -20.52 3.69
N ALA A 269 0.41 -19.51 3.66
CA ALA A 269 1.47 -19.41 2.65
C ALA A 269 2.45 -20.60 2.74
N MET A 270 2.86 -20.99 3.95
CA MET A 270 3.73 -22.16 4.15
C MET A 270 3.05 -23.46 3.68
N LEU A 271 1.76 -23.63 3.98
CA LEU A 271 0.99 -24.79 3.52
C LEU A 271 0.88 -24.82 1.97
N TYR A 272 0.71 -23.66 1.32
CA TYR A 272 0.74 -23.56 -0.13
C TYR A 272 2.13 -23.93 -0.69
N ARG A 273 3.21 -23.40 -0.11
CA ARG A 273 4.59 -23.72 -0.55
C ARG A 273 4.85 -25.22 -0.46
N GLU A 274 4.49 -25.86 0.65
CA GLU A 274 4.62 -27.30 0.83
C GLU A 274 3.86 -28.09 -0.25
N ARG A 275 2.59 -27.76 -0.46
CA ARG A 275 1.76 -28.51 -1.42
C ARG A 275 2.16 -28.27 -2.87
N LEU A 276 2.55 -27.03 -3.22
CA LEU A 276 2.94 -26.67 -4.57
C LEU A 276 4.34 -27.14 -4.94
N SER A 277 5.20 -27.53 -3.98
CA SER A 277 6.52 -28.09 -4.25
C SER A 277 6.49 -29.35 -5.15
N ARG A 278 5.34 -30.03 -5.22
CA ARG A 278 5.10 -31.22 -6.04
C ARG A 278 4.47 -30.89 -7.40
N ILE A 279 4.27 -29.63 -7.73
CA ILE A 279 3.60 -29.16 -8.96
C ILE A 279 4.54 -28.17 -9.65
N PRO A 280 5.51 -28.66 -10.47
CA PRO A 280 6.57 -27.81 -11.03
C PRO A 280 6.07 -26.78 -12.07
N GLU A 281 4.82 -26.89 -12.50
CA GLU A 281 4.14 -25.90 -13.36
C GLU A 281 3.72 -24.64 -12.60
N LEU A 282 3.60 -24.73 -11.27
CA LEU A 282 3.16 -23.63 -10.39
C LEU A 282 4.36 -23.15 -9.56
N ILE A 283 4.86 -21.99 -9.88
CA ILE A 283 6.12 -21.44 -9.33
C ILE A 283 5.78 -20.30 -8.37
N PRO A 284 5.78 -20.52 -7.03
CA PRO A 284 5.67 -19.44 -6.05
C PRO A 284 6.83 -18.44 -6.19
N LEU A 285 6.60 -17.19 -5.75
CA LEU A 285 7.67 -16.20 -5.70
C LEU A 285 8.75 -16.62 -4.70
N LYS A 286 9.99 -16.25 -5.00
CA LYS A 286 11.11 -16.34 -4.07
C LYS A 286 11.04 -15.19 -3.07
N ASP A 287 11.55 -15.43 -1.87
CA ASP A 287 11.76 -14.36 -0.92
C ASP A 287 12.96 -13.51 -1.37
N PRO A 288 12.91 -12.17 -1.18
CA PRO A 288 14.07 -11.32 -1.40
C PRO A 288 15.26 -11.71 -0.51
N PRO A 289 16.49 -11.31 -0.86
CA PRO A 289 17.71 -11.71 -0.16
C PRO A 289 17.96 -10.95 1.16
N CYS A 290 16.91 -10.65 1.94
CA CYS A 290 17.04 -10.08 3.27
C CYS A 290 16.36 -10.97 4.32
N ASP A 291 16.83 -10.92 5.57
CA ASP A 291 16.10 -11.53 6.69
C ASP A 291 14.75 -10.83 6.85
N MET A 292 13.69 -11.48 6.36
CA MET A 292 12.40 -10.85 6.17
C MET A 292 11.28 -11.51 6.97
N GLU A 293 10.56 -10.69 7.74
CA GLU A 293 9.24 -11.02 8.23
C GLU A 293 8.21 -10.58 7.19
N HIS A 294 7.71 -11.52 6.38
CA HIS A 294 6.78 -11.26 5.27
C HIS A 294 5.34 -11.16 5.79
N SER A 295 4.57 -10.13 5.40
CA SER A 295 3.17 -9.95 5.82
C SER A 295 2.16 -10.78 5.01
N TRP A 296 2.61 -11.43 3.93
CA TRP A 296 1.79 -12.33 3.10
C TRP A 296 0.45 -11.72 2.68
N HIS A 297 0.49 -10.49 2.18
CA HIS A 297 -0.70 -9.84 1.62
C HIS A 297 -1.28 -10.68 0.49
N LEU A 298 -0.43 -11.14 -0.42
CA LEU A 298 -0.79 -12.04 -1.52
C LEU A 298 0.11 -13.28 -1.50
N PHE A 299 -0.43 -14.41 -1.94
CA PHE A 299 0.33 -15.57 -2.32
C PHE A 299 0.31 -15.66 -3.85
N ILE A 300 1.40 -15.21 -4.48
CA ILE A 300 1.53 -15.16 -5.93
C ILE A 300 2.14 -16.46 -6.45
N VAL A 301 1.56 -16.97 -7.54
CA VAL A 301 2.05 -18.13 -8.26
C VAL A 301 2.21 -17.77 -9.74
N ARG A 302 3.37 -18.02 -10.29
CA ARG A 302 3.58 -17.97 -11.74
C ARG A 302 3.25 -19.34 -12.36
N LEU A 303 2.56 -19.32 -13.48
CA LEU A 303 2.25 -20.53 -14.25
C LEU A 303 3.32 -20.72 -15.33
N ASP A 304 4.04 -21.84 -15.31
CA ASP A 304 4.85 -22.26 -16.45
C ASP A 304 3.90 -22.79 -17.55
N ILE A 305 3.53 -21.90 -18.46
CA ILE A 305 2.56 -22.20 -19.53
C ILE A 305 3.05 -23.34 -20.43
N ARG A 306 4.38 -23.47 -20.65
CA ARG A 306 4.94 -24.49 -21.51
C ARG A 306 4.80 -25.87 -20.89
N LYS A 307 5.12 -26.00 -19.59
CA LYS A 307 4.96 -27.26 -18.85
C LYS A 307 3.50 -27.60 -18.59
N ALA A 308 2.70 -26.61 -18.24
CA ALA A 308 1.28 -26.80 -17.92
C ALA A 308 0.41 -27.13 -19.15
N GLY A 309 0.84 -26.75 -20.35
CA GLY A 309 0.08 -26.95 -21.60
C GLY A 309 -1.23 -26.19 -21.68
N ILE A 310 -1.44 -25.20 -20.78
CA ILE A 310 -2.66 -24.35 -20.73
C ILE A 310 -2.29 -22.88 -20.50
N SER A 311 -3.16 -21.99 -20.97
CA SER A 311 -3.00 -20.55 -20.72
C SER A 311 -3.32 -20.20 -19.28
N ARG A 312 -2.81 -19.04 -18.79
CA ARG A 312 -3.21 -18.47 -17.49
C ARG A 312 -4.73 -18.27 -17.43
N TYR A 313 -5.33 -17.80 -18.52
CA TYR A 313 -6.77 -17.58 -18.59
C TYR A 313 -7.55 -18.89 -18.38
N ASP A 314 -7.17 -19.95 -19.07
CA ASP A 314 -7.81 -21.27 -18.93
C ASP A 314 -7.60 -21.85 -17.53
N PHE A 315 -6.42 -21.66 -16.94
CA PHE A 315 -6.15 -22.09 -15.58
C PHE A 315 -7.09 -21.39 -14.58
N MET A 316 -7.20 -20.07 -14.67
CA MET A 316 -8.09 -19.28 -13.81
C MET A 316 -9.58 -19.66 -14.02
N ARG A 317 -9.99 -19.87 -15.27
CA ARG A 317 -11.36 -20.32 -15.61
C ARG A 317 -11.65 -21.68 -14.97
N ARG A 318 -10.75 -22.65 -15.09
CA ARG A 318 -10.91 -23.99 -14.47
C ARG A 318 -10.94 -23.94 -12.94
N LEU A 319 -10.21 -23.03 -12.31
CA LEU A 319 -10.32 -22.79 -10.86
C LEU A 319 -11.69 -22.22 -10.48
N LYS A 320 -12.19 -21.25 -11.26
CA LYS A 320 -13.52 -20.66 -11.05
C LYS A 320 -14.64 -21.70 -11.20
N GLU A 321 -14.54 -22.62 -12.17
CA GLU A 321 -15.47 -23.75 -12.36
C GLU A 321 -15.46 -24.70 -11.14
N ARG A 322 -14.41 -24.66 -10.32
CA ARG A 322 -14.29 -25.40 -9.05
C ARG A 322 -14.63 -24.56 -7.82
N ASN A 323 -15.28 -23.42 -8.03
CA ASN A 323 -15.62 -22.45 -6.99
C ASN A 323 -14.39 -21.85 -6.27
N ILE A 324 -13.29 -21.64 -6.98
CA ILE A 324 -12.07 -21.00 -6.46
C ILE A 324 -11.82 -19.67 -7.20
N GLY A 325 -11.94 -18.56 -6.48
CA GLY A 325 -11.63 -17.23 -6.98
C GLY A 325 -10.13 -16.97 -7.05
N THR A 326 -9.71 -16.27 -8.11
CA THR A 326 -8.33 -15.85 -8.34
C THR A 326 -8.27 -14.40 -8.78
N GLY A 327 -7.11 -13.75 -8.66
CA GLY A 327 -6.86 -12.39 -9.13
C GLY A 327 -5.56 -12.29 -9.92
N ILE A 328 -5.41 -11.21 -10.67
CA ILE A 328 -4.17 -10.85 -11.39
C ILE A 328 -3.56 -9.64 -10.74
N HIS A 329 -2.35 -9.78 -10.19
CA HIS A 329 -1.56 -8.71 -9.58
C HIS A 329 -0.15 -8.69 -10.19
N PHE A 330 0.15 -7.82 -11.17
CA PHE A 330 -0.79 -6.95 -11.87
C PHE A 330 -0.67 -7.16 -13.38
N MET A 331 -1.56 -6.54 -14.16
CA MET A 331 -1.26 -6.27 -15.56
C MET A 331 -0.25 -5.13 -15.58
N ALA A 332 0.96 -5.36 -16.13
CA ALA A 332 1.99 -4.33 -16.21
C ALA A 332 1.45 -3.07 -16.88
N VAL A 333 1.66 -1.91 -16.25
CA VAL A 333 0.99 -0.66 -16.65
C VAL A 333 1.34 -0.25 -18.07
N HIS A 334 2.59 -0.41 -18.51
CA HIS A 334 3.03 -0.11 -19.87
C HIS A 334 2.31 -0.93 -20.97
N THR A 335 1.64 -2.05 -20.59
CA THR A 335 0.86 -2.87 -21.53
C THR A 335 -0.59 -2.44 -21.66
N GLN A 336 -1.05 -1.50 -20.84
CA GLN A 336 -2.43 -1.02 -20.87
C GLN A 336 -2.62 0.02 -21.98
N ARG A 337 -3.83 0.07 -22.55
CA ARG A 337 -4.14 0.85 -23.76
C ARG A 337 -3.68 2.30 -23.71
N TYR A 338 -3.80 2.97 -22.59
CA TYR A 338 -3.41 4.37 -22.44
C TYR A 338 -1.89 4.57 -22.42
N TYR A 339 -1.14 3.60 -21.90
CA TYR A 339 0.29 3.68 -21.63
C TYR A 339 1.18 3.00 -22.69
N ARG A 340 0.58 2.46 -23.75
CA ARG A 340 1.28 1.83 -24.90
C ARG A 340 1.93 2.82 -25.83
#